data_af236217d840700cef5d92fec4f02330
#
_entry.id   af236217d840700cef5d92fec4f02330
#
_cell.length_a   1.000
_cell.length_b   1.000
_cell.length_c   1.000
_cell.angle_alpha   90.00
_cell.angle_beta   90.00
_cell.angle_gamma   90.00
#
_symmetry.space_group_name_H-M   'P 1'
#
loop_
_entity.id
_entity.type
_entity.pdbx_description
1 polymer ?
#
loop_
_entity_poly.entity_id
_entity_poly.type
_entity_poly.pdbx_seq_one_letter_code
_entity_poly.pdbx_strand_id
1 'polypeptide(L)'
;CLTQPYSDERAIQTAVEMNQMLHLYLNVLNANPFTTQILTIAMCMFVGDIVSQTAVERATAFEVKRAARLCLIGLFYTGPVAVTAYAFLEWLVGDGSIITTLTKVALSQFCVAPLTTLGFLVVSGALQRLPWVSIEHSISTNYVALLKTSYVFWPAAEIVITQLAEVNHRPVWGAVASLFWNVYVSWKTNRKVAPQ
;
A
#
# COMPACT_ATOMS: atom_id res chain seq x y z
N CYS A 1 36.25 25.02 12.93
CA CYS A 1 34.91 25.19 13.56
C CYS A 1 34.05 26.21 12.78
N LEU A 2 33.77 26.02 11.48
CA LEU A 2 32.95 26.95 10.66
C LEU A 2 32.07 26.21 9.60
N THR A 3 31.63 25.00 9.88
CA THR A 3 30.81 24.21 8.92
C THR A 3 29.36 23.95 9.38
N GLN A 4 28.94 24.49 10.51
CA GLN A 4 27.63 24.22 11.10
C GLN A 4 26.44 25.05 10.53
N PRO A 5 26.53 26.33 10.13
CA PRO A 5 25.35 27.09 9.72
C PRO A 5 24.76 26.64 8.37
N TYR A 6 25.56 26.10 7.44
CA TYR A 6 25.12 25.69 6.11
C TYR A 6 24.30 24.38 6.10
N SER A 7 24.56 23.47 7.04
CA SER A 7 23.77 22.24 7.21
C SER A 7 22.37 22.54 7.76
N ASP A 8 22.29 23.50 8.67
CA ASP A 8 21.03 23.85 9.33
C ASP A 8 20.07 24.61 8.38
N GLU A 9 20.60 25.50 7.54
CA GLU A 9 19.79 26.19 6.53
C GLU A 9 19.18 25.20 5.50
N ARG A 10 19.96 24.21 5.03
CA ARG A 10 19.44 23.17 4.13
C ARG A 10 18.38 22.31 4.80
N ALA A 11 18.59 21.93 6.06
CA ALA A 11 17.60 21.15 6.81
C ALA A 11 16.29 21.92 6.99
N ILE A 12 16.37 23.21 7.31
CA ILE A 12 15.19 24.08 7.42
C ILE A 12 14.49 24.21 6.08
N GLN A 13 15.23 24.44 5.00
CA GLN A 13 14.64 24.57 3.67
C GLN A 13 13.97 23.27 3.22
N THR A 14 14.60 22.13 3.44
CA THR A 14 14.00 20.81 3.15
C THR A 14 12.73 20.58 3.96
N ALA A 15 12.71 20.96 5.24
CA ALA A 15 11.54 20.84 6.09
C ALA A 15 10.37 21.75 5.62
N VAL A 16 10.68 22.95 5.14
CA VAL A 16 9.69 23.88 4.59
C VAL A 16 9.09 23.31 3.29
N GLU A 17 9.93 22.83 2.38
CA GLU A 17 9.50 22.22 1.12
C GLU A 17 8.65 20.95 1.36
N MET A 18 9.06 20.12 2.30
CA MET A 18 8.31 18.92 2.67
C MET A 18 6.93 19.28 3.26
N ASN A 19 6.86 20.31 4.10
CA ASN A 19 5.60 20.79 4.65
C ASN A 19 4.67 21.37 3.56
N GLN A 20 5.22 22.11 2.59
CA GLN A 20 4.45 22.62 1.44
C GLN A 20 3.89 21.46 0.58
N MET A 21 4.69 20.44 0.29
CA MET A 21 4.23 19.27 -0.45
C MET A 21 3.14 18.49 0.30
N LEU A 22 3.29 18.35 1.63
CA LEU A 22 2.26 17.74 2.47
C LEU A 22 0.94 18.50 2.42
N HIS A 23 0.99 19.85 2.57
CA HIS A 23 -0.20 20.68 2.47
C HIS A 23 -0.85 20.60 1.09
N LEU A 24 -0.06 20.60 0.01
CA LEU A 24 -0.57 20.42 -1.35
C LEU A 24 -1.28 19.07 -1.50
N TYR A 25 -0.67 17.98 -1.04
CA TYR A 25 -1.29 16.66 -1.07
C TYR A 25 -2.62 16.64 -0.30
N LEU A 26 -2.65 17.18 0.92
CA LEU A 26 -3.85 17.22 1.75
C LEU A 26 -4.96 18.07 1.11
N ASN A 27 -4.63 19.19 0.46
CA ASN A 27 -5.58 19.99 -0.28
C ASN A 27 -6.20 19.24 -1.46
N VAL A 28 -5.37 18.52 -2.24
CA VAL A 28 -5.85 17.68 -3.36
C VAL A 28 -6.70 16.53 -2.84
N LEU A 29 -6.28 15.89 -1.75
CA LEU A 29 -7.02 14.82 -1.10
C LEU A 29 -8.40 15.29 -0.61
N ASN A 30 -8.48 16.45 0.00
CA ASN A 30 -9.75 17.03 0.47
C ASN A 30 -10.67 17.44 -0.68
N ALA A 31 -10.10 17.93 -1.79
CA ALA A 31 -10.87 18.31 -2.97
C ALA A 31 -11.41 17.10 -3.75
N ASN A 32 -10.61 16.03 -3.86
CA ASN A 32 -10.92 14.83 -4.65
C ASN A 32 -10.49 13.55 -3.92
N PRO A 33 -11.14 13.18 -2.81
CA PRO A 33 -10.65 12.12 -1.91
C PRO A 33 -10.56 10.76 -2.61
N PHE A 34 -11.56 10.38 -3.38
CA PHE A 34 -11.62 9.08 -4.05
C PHE A 34 -10.47 8.91 -5.07
N THR A 35 -10.36 9.87 -6.00
CA THR A 35 -9.33 9.81 -7.06
C THR A 35 -7.92 9.88 -6.49
N THR A 36 -7.69 10.77 -5.51
CA THR A 36 -6.38 10.95 -4.90
C THR A 36 -5.92 9.70 -4.17
N GLN A 37 -6.81 9.04 -3.42
CA GLN A 37 -6.47 7.79 -2.74
C GLN A 37 -6.15 6.66 -3.72
N ILE A 38 -6.93 6.50 -4.81
CA ILE A 38 -6.64 5.51 -5.85
C ILE A 38 -5.25 5.75 -6.46
N LEU A 39 -4.95 7.00 -6.84
CA LEU A 39 -3.64 7.35 -7.40
C LEU A 39 -2.51 7.11 -6.40
N THR A 40 -2.72 7.42 -5.12
CA THR A 40 -1.75 7.14 -4.06
C THR A 40 -1.47 5.65 -3.94
N ILE A 41 -2.51 4.81 -3.93
CA ILE A 41 -2.36 3.34 -3.87
C ILE A 41 -1.59 2.84 -5.11
N ALA A 42 -1.95 3.31 -6.31
CA ALA A 42 -1.27 2.93 -7.55
C ALA A 42 0.22 3.31 -7.51
N MET A 43 0.54 4.51 -7.04
CA MET A 43 1.94 4.95 -6.87
C MET A 43 2.67 4.16 -5.79
N CYS A 44 2.04 3.83 -4.67
CA CYS A 44 2.63 2.96 -3.64
C CYS A 44 2.93 1.56 -4.21
N MET A 45 2.07 1.01 -5.05
CA MET A 45 2.33 -0.27 -5.73
C MET A 45 3.48 -0.18 -6.72
N PHE A 46 3.56 0.89 -7.50
CA PHE A 46 4.65 1.15 -8.44
C PHE A 46 6.00 1.30 -7.73
N VAL A 47 6.08 2.21 -6.77
CA VAL A 47 7.30 2.48 -5.99
C VAL A 47 7.68 1.27 -5.13
N GLY A 48 6.69 0.59 -4.54
CA GLY A 48 6.88 -0.62 -3.77
C GLY A 48 7.56 -1.73 -4.57
N ASP A 49 7.19 -1.89 -5.84
CA ASP A 49 7.86 -2.85 -6.72
C ASP A 49 9.28 -2.42 -7.09
N ILE A 50 9.52 -1.13 -7.36
CA ILE A 50 10.86 -0.61 -7.60
C ILE A 50 11.78 -0.92 -6.41
N VAL A 51 11.32 -0.62 -5.19
CA VAL A 51 12.07 -0.91 -3.96
C VAL A 51 12.26 -2.41 -3.77
N SER A 52 11.24 -3.23 -4.05
CA SER A 52 11.35 -4.69 -4.01
C SER A 52 12.45 -5.20 -4.94
N GLN A 53 12.43 -4.79 -6.21
CA GLN A 53 13.42 -5.22 -7.20
C GLN A 53 14.84 -4.77 -6.86
N THR A 54 15.01 -3.52 -6.44
CA THR A 54 16.35 -2.91 -6.25
C THR A 54 16.96 -3.25 -4.89
N ALA A 55 16.19 -3.08 -3.81
CA ALA A 55 16.71 -3.18 -2.44
C ALA A 55 16.54 -4.59 -1.84
N VAL A 56 15.42 -5.28 -2.12
CA VAL A 56 15.12 -6.58 -1.50
C VAL A 56 15.61 -7.73 -2.36
N GLU A 57 15.24 -7.76 -3.63
CA GLU A 57 15.60 -8.86 -4.54
C GLU A 57 17.01 -8.69 -5.12
N ARG A 58 17.54 -7.45 -5.12
CA ARG A 58 18.81 -7.08 -5.74
C ARG A 58 18.92 -7.62 -7.17
N ALA A 59 17.82 -7.42 -7.93
CA ALA A 59 17.71 -7.93 -9.29
C ALA A 59 18.82 -7.35 -10.18
N THR A 60 19.44 -8.21 -10.96
CA THR A 60 20.51 -7.80 -11.92
C THR A 60 19.96 -7.00 -13.09
N ALA A 61 18.68 -7.16 -13.41
CA ALA A 61 17.97 -6.39 -14.45
C ALA A 61 16.64 -5.90 -13.89
N PHE A 62 16.39 -4.60 -14.04
CA PHE A 62 15.15 -3.98 -13.60
C PHE A 62 14.01 -4.23 -14.60
N GLU A 63 12.90 -4.77 -14.12
CA GLU A 63 11.73 -5.11 -14.93
C GLU A 63 10.67 -3.99 -14.89
N VAL A 64 10.80 -2.97 -15.74
CA VAL A 64 9.83 -1.86 -15.84
C VAL A 64 8.39 -2.36 -16.07
N LYS A 65 8.22 -3.39 -16.91
CA LYS A 65 6.90 -3.97 -17.21
C LYS A 65 6.21 -4.53 -15.96
N ARG A 66 6.96 -5.04 -14.99
CA ARG A 66 6.47 -5.54 -13.72
C ARG A 66 5.95 -4.38 -12.85
N ALA A 67 6.73 -3.33 -12.70
CA ALA A 67 6.35 -2.13 -11.95
C ALA A 67 5.11 -1.46 -12.57
N ALA A 68 5.09 -1.27 -13.90
CA ALA A 68 3.96 -0.70 -14.61
C ALA A 68 2.68 -1.56 -14.44
N ARG A 69 2.80 -2.87 -14.48
CA ARG A 69 1.69 -3.81 -14.25
C ARG A 69 1.09 -3.67 -12.85
N LEU A 70 1.93 -3.56 -11.81
CA LEU A 70 1.46 -3.35 -10.45
C LEU A 70 0.80 -1.97 -10.29
N CYS A 71 1.32 -0.94 -10.93
CA CYS A 71 0.66 0.37 -11.01
C CYS A 71 -0.76 0.27 -11.61
N LEU A 72 -0.91 -0.46 -12.73
CA LEU A 72 -2.22 -0.68 -13.36
C LEU A 72 -3.17 -1.46 -12.45
N ILE A 73 -2.69 -2.47 -11.72
CA ILE A 73 -3.48 -3.19 -10.72
C ILE A 73 -3.92 -2.24 -9.61
N GLY A 74 -3.02 -1.38 -9.13
CA GLY A 74 -3.34 -0.34 -8.15
C GLY A 74 -4.42 0.62 -8.63
N LEU A 75 -4.32 1.07 -9.88
CA LEU A 75 -5.23 2.05 -10.46
C LEU A 75 -6.63 1.47 -10.74
N PHE A 76 -6.71 0.27 -11.30
CA PHE A 76 -7.97 -0.28 -11.83
C PHE A 76 -8.60 -1.38 -10.96
N TYR A 77 -7.87 -1.92 -10.00
CA TYR A 77 -8.40 -2.96 -9.11
C TYR A 77 -8.22 -2.61 -7.63
N THR A 78 -6.98 -2.65 -7.11
CA THR A 78 -6.74 -2.55 -5.66
C THR A 78 -7.19 -1.20 -5.09
N GLY A 79 -6.91 -0.10 -5.79
CA GLY A 79 -7.30 1.24 -5.37
C GLY A 79 -8.82 1.41 -5.29
N PRO A 80 -9.58 1.21 -6.38
CA PRO A 80 -11.03 1.31 -6.36
C PRO A 80 -11.68 0.40 -5.31
N VAL A 81 -11.24 -0.86 -5.22
CA VAL A 81 -11.80 -1.83 -4.25
C VAL A 81 -11.49 -1.38 -2.81
N ALA A 82 -10.25 -0.98 -2.52
CA ALA A 82 -9.87 -0.53 -1.18
C ALA A 82 -10.63 0.72 -0.78
N VAL A 83 -10.63 1.77 -1.61
CA VAL A 83 -11.30 3.04 -1.28
C VAL A 83 -12.80 2.85 -1.09
N THR A 84 -13.45 2.06 -1.94
CA THR A 84 -14.88 1.76 -1.80
C THR A 84 -15.16 0.94 -0.53
N ALA A 85 -14.35 -0.06 -0.24
CA ALA A 85 -14.52 -0.88 0.95
C ALA A 85 -14.34 -0.07 2.24
N TYR A 86 -13.32 0.80 2.30
CA TYR A 86 -13.11 1.69 3.46
C TYR A 86 -14.25 2.70 3.61
N ALA A 87 -14.72 3.31 2.52
CA ALA A 87 -15.87 4.22 2.55
C ALA A 87 -17.15 3.51 3.04
N PHE A 88 -17.35 2.26 2.63
CA PHE A 88 -18.47 1.43 3.09
C PHE A 88 -18.35 1.09 4.59
N LEU A 89 -17.15 0.72 5.05
CA LEU A 89 -16.91 0.44 6.47
C LEU A 89 -17.08 1.69 7.33
N GLU A 90 -16.68 2.85 6.83
CA GLU A 90 -16.89 4.13 7.48
C GLU A 90 -18.37 4.46 7.65
N TRP A 91 -19.14 4.27 6.57
CA TRP A 91 -20.60 4.44 6.61
C TRP A 91 -21.31 3.45 7.55
N LEU A 92 -20.82 2.19 7.59
CA LEU A 92 -21.46 1.12 8.40
C LEU A 92 -21.19 1.26 9.90
N VAL A 93 -19.95 1.58 10.26
CA VAL A 93 -19.49 1.55 11.67
C VAL A 93 -19.44 2.95 12.29
N GLY A 94 -19.27 3.98 11.45
CA GLY A 94 -19.08 5.38 11.90
C GLY A 94 -17.69 5.64 12.47
N ASP A 95 -17.52 6.87 12.97
CA ASP A 95 -16.26 7.37 13.55
C ASP A 95 -16.35 7.58 15.05
N GLY A 96 -15.19 7.75 15.72
CA GLY A 96 -15.06 8.43 16.99
C GLY A 96 -14.48 7.66 18.18
N SER A 97 -14.39 6.32 18.17
CA SER A 97 -13.84 5.58 19.30
C SER A 97 -12.81 4.52 18.85
N ILE A 98 -11.98 4.09 19.80
CA ILE A 98 -11.07 2.95 19.58
C ILE A 98 -11.85 1.68 19.21
N ILE A 99 -13.04 1.51 19.75
CA ILE A 99 -13.91 0.36 19.48
C ILE A 99 -14.36 0.38 18.02
N THR A 100 -14.81 1.53 17.51
CA THR A 100 -15.18 1.66 16.09
C THR A 100 -13.99 1.40 15.16
N THR A 101 -12.81 1.89 15.49
CA THR A 101 -11.58 1.61 14.75
C THR A 101 -11.27 0.11 14.75
N LEU A 102 -11.27 -0.56 15.90
CA LEU A 102 -11.02 -1.99 15.99
C LEU A 102 -12.07 -2.82 15.24
N THR A 103 -13.33 -2.39 15.26
CA THR A 103 -14.41 -3.03 14.50
C THR A 103 -14.17 -2.89 12.99
N LYS A 104 -13.82 -1.70 12.52
CA LYS A 104 -13.46 -1.48 11.09
C LYS A 104 -12.27 -2.34 10.68
N VAL A 105 -11.23 -2.39 11.51
CA VAL A 105 -10.06 -3.26 11.27
C VAL A 105 -10.47 -4.72 11.20
N ALA A 106 -11.25 -5.21 12.14
CA ALA A 106 -11.73 -6.60 12.14
C ALA A 106 -12.54 -6.92 10.88
N LEU A 107 -13.50 -6.08 10.52
CA LEU A 107 -14.31 -6.26 9.31
C LEU A 107 -13.44 -6.21 8.05
N SER A 108 -12.48 -5.28 7.98
CA SER A 108 -11.56 -5.20 6.84
C SER A 108 -10.72 -6.46 6.71
N GLN A 109 -10.21 -7.02 7.80
CA GLN A 109 -9.38 -8.23 7.77
C GLN A 109 -10.18 -9.49 7.46
N PHE A 110 -11.39 -9.65 8.02
CA PHE A 110 -12.15 -10.88 7.84
C PHE A 110 -13.02 -10.90 6.58
N CYS A 111 -13.46 -9.73 6.10
CA CYS A 111 -14.34 -9.64 4.93
C CYS A 111 -13.62 -9.11 3.68
N VAL A 112 -12.84 -8.03 3.81
CA VAL A 112 -12.25 -7.35 2.65
C VAL A 112 -10.92 -7.99 2.25
N ALA A 113 -10.00 -8.21 3.18
CA ALA A 113 -8.66 -8.72 2.88
C ALA A 113 -8.65 -10.08 2.17
N PRO A 114 -9.50 -11.08 2.52
CA PRO A 114 -9.57 -12.33 1.78
C PRO A 114 -9.95 -12.15 0.31
N LEU A 115 -10.97 -11.34 0.05
CA LEU A 115 -11.48 -11.10 -1.31
C LEU A 115 -10.48 -10.27 -2.13
N THR A 116 -9.92 -9.23 -1.55
CA THR A 116 -8.95 -8.37 -2.24
C THR A 116 -7.64 -9.09 -2.53
N THR A 117 -7.15 -9.94 -1.63
CA THR A 117 -5.95 -10.74 -1.82
C THR A 117 -6.15 -11.78 -2.93
N LEU A 118 -7.29 -12.48 -2.91
CA LEU A 118 -7.62 -13.46 -3.96
C LEU A 118 -7.70 -12.78 -5.31
N GLY A 119 -8.48 -11.71 -5.43
CA GLY A 119 -8.64 -10.98 -6.67
C GLY A 119 -7.32 -10.35 -7.16
N PHE A 120 -6.46 -9.86 -6.26
CA PHE A 120 -5.12 -9.38 -6.62
C PHE A 120 -4.30 -10.48 -7.33
N LEU A 121 -4.27 -11.70 -6.78
CA LEU A 121 -3.53 -12.82 -7.36
C LEU A 121 -4.10 -13.21 -8.74
N VAL A 122 -5.43 -13.24 -8.88
CA VAL A 122 -6.10 -13.54 -10.14
C VAL A 122 -5.80 -12.45 -11.19
N VAL A 123 -6.02 -11.18 -10.85
CA VAL A 123 -5.79 -10.05 -11.77
C VAL A 123 -4.32 -9.95 -12.15
N SER A 124 -3.41 -10.16 -11.20
CA SER A 124 -1.98 -10.15 -11.46
C SER A 124 -1.56 -11.25 -12.45
N GLY A 125 -2.08 -12.47 -12.28
CA GLY A 125 -1.84 -13.57 -13.20
C GLY A 125 -2.45 -13.33 -14.59
N ALA A 126 -3.67 -12.81 -14.65
CA ALA A 126 -4.36 -12.49 -15.91
C ALA A 126 -3.61 -11.42 -16.72
N LEU A 127 -3.16 -10.35 -16.09
CA LEU A 127 -2.35 -9.31 -16.74
C LEU A 127 -0.97 -9.81 -17.20
N GLN A 128 -0.47 -10.90 -16.63
CA GLN A 128 0.71 -11.60 -17.10
C GLN A 128 0.41 -12.60 -18.22
N ARG A 129 -0.86 -12.74 -18.59
CA ARG A 129 -1.35 -13.74 -19.56
C ARG A 129 -0.94 -15.17 -19.18
N LEU A 130 -0.90 -15.46 -17.87
CA LEU A 130 -0.59 -16.80 -17.38
C LEU A 130 -1.77 -17.75 -17.63
N PRO A 131 -1.52 -19.03 -17.93
CA PRO A 131 -2.56 -20.04 -17.97
C PRO A 131 -3.18 -20.23 -16.57
N TRP A 132 -4.44 -20.64 -16.50
CA TRP A 132 -5.19 -20.76 -15.25
C TRP A 132 -4.48 -21.65 -14.21
N VAL A 133 -3.86 -22.73 -14.65
CA VAL A 133 -3.08 -23.62 -13.77
C VAL A 133 -1.97 -22.87 -13.03
N SER A 134 -1.29 -21.94 -13.70
CA SER A 134 -0.25 -21.12 -13.05
C SER A 134 -0.84 -20.11 -12.07
N ILE A 135 -2.02 -19.57 -12.36
CA ILE A 135 -2.75 -18.66 -11.46
C ILE A 135 -3.17 -19.44 -10.21
N GLU A 136 -3.77 -20.61 -10.37
CA GLU A 136 -4.16 -21.51 -9.27
C GLU A 136 -2.96 -21.90 -8.40
N HIS A 137 -1.84 -22.23 -9.01
CA HIS A 137 -0.60 -22.50 -8.27
C HIS A 137 -0.13 -21.26 -7.48
N SER A 138 -0.19 -20.07 -8.07
CA SER A 138 0.14 -18.81 -7.36
C SER A 138 -0.79 -18.55 -6.18
N ILE A 139 -2.07 -18.83 -6.32
CA ILE A 139 -3.06 -18.71 -5.23
C ILE A 139 -2.71 -19.70 -4.12
N SER A 140 -2.54 -20.99 -4.43
CA SER A 140 -2.24 -22.02 -3.43
C SER A 140 -0.95 -21.73 -2.65
N THR A 141 0.04 -21.12 -3.30
CA THR A 141 1.35 -20.83 -2.70
C THR A 141 1.36 -19.54 -1.88
N ASN A 142 0.69 -18.49 -2.36
CA ASN A 142 0.85 -17.14 -1.81
C ASN A 142 -0.33 -16.67 -0.97
N TYR A 143 -1.55 -17.12 -1.25
CA TYR A 143 -2.77 -16.59 -0.63
C TYR A 143 -2.77 -16.62 0.89
N VAL A 144 -2.54 -17.80 1.47
CA VAL A 144 -2.54 -17.98 2.93
C VAL A 144 -1.38 -17.22 3.58
N ALA A 145 -0.22 -17.17 2.94
CA ALA A 145 0.93 -16.45 3.45
C ALA A 145 0.68 -14.93 3.47
N LEU A 146 0.09 -14.38 2.40
CA LEU A 146 -0.30 -12.97 2.32
C LEU A 146 -1.36 -12.61 3.36
N LEU A 147 -2.38 -13.45 3.53
CA LEU A 147 -3.41 -13.21 4.54
C LEU A 147 -2.86 -13.24 5.97
N LYS A 148 -2.04 -14.22 6.30
CA LYS A 148 -1.43 -14.31 7.64
C LYS A 148 -0.60 -13.07 7.94
N THR A 149 0.18 -12.58 6.98
CA THR A 149 0.97 -11.36 7.16
C THR A 149 0.07 -10.12 7.23
N SER A 150 -0.99 -10.06 6.42
CA SER A 150 -1.99 -8.97 6.46
C SER A 150 -2.64 -8.86 7.84
N TYR A 151 -3.03 -9.98 8.44
CA TYR A 151 -3.68 -10.02 9.75
C TYR A 151 -2.79 -9.56 10.92
N VAL A 152 -1.49 -9.49 10.71
CA VAL A 152 -0.55 -8.93 11.69
C VAL A 152 -0.19 -7.49 11.33
N PHE A 153 0.13 -7.25 10.06
CA PHE A 153 0.64 -5.96 9.59
C PHE A 153 -0.41 -4.85 9.70
N TRP A 154 -1.60 -5.03 9.13
CA TRP A 154 -2.59 -3.98 9.05
C TRP A 154 -3.19 -3.58 10.41
N PRO A 155 -3.59 -4.51 11.31
CA PRO A 155 -4.03 -4.12 12.64
C PRO A 155 -2.96 -3.35 13.43
N ALA A 156 -1.70 -3.77 13.35
CA ALA A 156 -0.61 -3.06 14.00
C ALA A 156 -0.40 -1.66 13.41
N ALA A 157 -0.40 -1.53 12.08
CA ALA A 157 -0.28 -0.25 11.40
C ALA A 157 -1.44 0.69 11.75
N GLU A 158 -2.68 0.22 11.70
CA GLU A 158 -3.88 1.01 12.04
C GLU A 158 -3.88 1.50 13.49
N ILE A 159 -3.48 0.65 14.44
CA ILE A 159 -3.36 1.06 15.84
C ILE A 159 -2.30 2.17 15.98
N VAL A 160 -1.13 1.99 15.38
CA VAL A 160 -0.06 2.99 15.43
C VAL A 160 -0.52 4.30 14.80
N ILE A 161 -1.11 4.25 13.61
CA ILE A 161 -1.59 5.44 12.89
C ILE A 161 -2.67 6.16 13.69
N THR A 162 -3.64 5.42 14.23
CA THR A 162 -4.75 6.02 14.98
C THR A 162 -4.32 6.67 16.28
N GLN A 163 -3.29 6.10 16.96
CA GLN A 163 -2.82 6.61 18.25
C GLN A 163 -1.79 7.74 18.12
N LEU A 164 -0.96 7.72 17.07
CA LEU A 164 0.16 8.65 16.95
C LEU A 164 -0.07 9.77 15.94
N ALA A 165 -0.93 9.55 14.93
CA ALA A 165 -1.16 10.53 13.89
C ALA A 165 -2.40 11.40 14.17
N GLU A 166 -2.26 12.71 13.98
CA GLU A 166 -3.41 13.61 13.90
C GLU A 166 -4.37 13.17 12.79
N VAL A 167 -5.66 13.38 12.99
CA VAL A 167 -6.73 12.90 12.10
C VAL A 167 -6.46 13.28 10.63
N ASN A 168 -6.06 14.53 10.39
CA ASN A 168 -5.79 15.04 9.05
C ASN A 168 -4.56 14.39 8.37
N HIS A 169 -3.61 13.84 9.14
CA HIS A 169 -2.39 13.23 8.64
C HIS A 169 -2.47 11.70 8.50
N ARG A 170 -3.54 11.06 9.00
CA ARG A 170 -3.73 9.60 8.93
C ARG A 170 -3.62 9.04 7.51
N PRO A 171 -4.18 9.68 6.46
CA PRO A 171 -4.04 9.19 5.08
C PRO A 171 -2.60 9.11 4.60
N VAL A 172 -1.74 10.04 5.02
CA VAL A 172 -0.32 10.06 4.67
C VAL A 172 0.41 8.88 5.32
N TRP A 173 0.15 8.62 6.60
CA TRP A 173 0.74 7.47 7.31
C TRP A 173 0.20 6.14 6.77
N GLY A 174 -1.06 6.10 6.37
CA GLY A 174 -1.64 4.97 5.65
C GLY A 174 -0.94 4.70 4.31
N ALA A 175 -0.60 5.75 3.56
CA ALA A 175 0.19 5.61 2.32
C ALA A 175 1.61 5.08 2.59
N VAL A 176 2.27 5.54 3.66
CA VAL A 176 3.58 5.01 4.08
C VAL A 176 3.48 3.53 4.45
N ALA A 177 2.49 3.15 5.24
CA ALA A 177 2.25 1.72 5.56
C ALA A 177 1.97 0.91 4.29
N SER A 178 1.15 1.43 3.38
CA SER A 178 0.87 0.79 2.09
C SER A 178 2.12 0.60 1.24
N LEU A 179 3.07 1.53 1.27
CA LEU A 179 4.34 1.37 0.56
C LEU A 179 5.11 0.16 1.08
N PHE A 180 5.30 0.03 2.39
CA PHE A 180 5.96 -1.14 3.00
C PHE A 180 5.23 -2.44 2.68
N TRP A 181 3.90 -2.43 2.77
CA TRP A 181 3.07 -3.57 2.40
C TRP A 181 3.29 -3.98 0.95
N ASN A 182 3.32 -3.03 0.02
CA ASN A 182 3.49 -3.31 -1.40
C ASN A 182 4.90 -3.79 -1.75
N VAL A 183 5.94 -3.35 -1.05
CA VAL A 183 7.29 -3.93 -1.16
C VAL A 183 7.24 -5.42 -0.81
N TYR A 184 6.61 -5.78 0.31
CA TYR A 184 6.47 -7.16 0.73
C TYR A 184 5.64 -8.00 -0.26
N VAL A 185 4.48 -7.50 -0.69
CA VAL A 185 3.60 -8.21 -1.64
C VAL A 185 4.31 -8.43 -2.96
N SER A 186 4.98 -7.41 -3.49
CA SER A 186 5.72 -7.54 -4.73
C SER A 186 6.83 -8.58 -4.62
N TRP A 187 7.66 -8.51 -3.59
CA TRP A 187 8.70 -9.51 -3.34
C TRP A 187 8.10 -10.92 -3.22
N LYS A 188 7.05 -11.09 -2.42
CA LYS A 188 6.46 -12.39 -2.14
C LYS A 188 5.85 -13.05 -3.37
N THR A 189 5.16 -12.28 -4.22
CA THR A 189 4.43 -12.82 -5.37
C THR A 189 5.28 -12.99 -6.63
N ASN A 190 6.41 -12.27 -6.72
CA ASN A 190 7.29 -12.36 -7.88
C ASN A 190 8.60 -13.13 -7.57
N ARG A 191 8.78 -13.60 -6.34
CA ARG A 191 9.92 -14.44 -5.98
C ARG A 191 9.90 -15.71 -6.84
N LYS A 192 10.92 -15.89 -7.69
CA LYS A 192 11.12 -17.12 -8.43
C LYS A 192 11.32 -18.22 -7.39
N VAL A 193 10.40 -19.18 -7.36
CA VAL A 193 10.62 -20.42 -6.60
C VAL A 193 11.82 -21.10 -7.25
N ALA A 194 12.91 -21.26 -6.50
CA ALA A 194 14.05 -22.01 -6.99
C ALA A 194 13.55 -23.40 -7.41
N PRO A 195 13.92 -23.91 -8.59
CA PRO A 195 13.56 -25.27 -8.97
C PRO A 195 14.11 -26.23 -7.90
N GLN A 196 13.21 -27.03 -7.31
CA GLN A 196 13.58 -28.15 -6.44
C GLN A 196 14.20 -29.27 -7.26
#